data_ba7a89ee0fceb6a96a12e3216d7d6484
#
_entry.id   ba7a89ee0fceb6a96a12e3216d7d6484
#
_cell.length_a   1.000
_cell.length_b   1.000
_cell.length_c   1.000
_cell.angle_alpha   90.00
_cell.angle_beta   90.00
_cell.angle_gamma   90.00
#
_symmetry.space_group_name_H-M   'P 1'
#
loop_
_entity.id
_entity.type
_entity.pdbx_description
1 polymer ?
#
loop_
_entity_poly.entity_id
_entity_poly.type
_entity_poly.pdbx_seq_one_letter_code
_entity_poly.pdbx_strand_id
1 'polypeptide(L)'
;MNSKVDVIAASSERSPYPQERSRYFGSVKKETLRLVFSFYSPDGNEIAMPIASMSAYLKKEFPWVEVLLEPVLILRDAEQYSPESYAKTIEALDADLIAFSIMSPHWYPMEPYFEEIKKLMPDLPICIGGYQAMLSQEQTIENPNVDYICVGDGEYAIGNIVQHLSGLKNGPADGMWEKLVDGEIYQTEAHQIGDLQALPFPDYEVFSKEDGFKDVNSSIFGPKGKLVLPVMTGRGCPYRCTYCCNTPLLEGWRSKKEFLRKYEPESLVAELERLRDEYNVGY
;
A
#
# COMPACT_ATOMS: atom_id res chain seq x y z
N MET A 1 10.77 -15.12 26.59
CA MET A 1 12.14 -15.26 26.03
C MET A 1 12.21 -14.22 24.91
N ASN A 2 12.91 -13.09 25.16
CA ASN A 2 13.09 -12.06 24.14
C ASN A 2 14.11 -12.59 23.12
N SER A 3 13.64 -13.13 22.00
CA SER A 3 14.50 -13.28 20.84
C SER A 3 14.75 -11.86 20.29
N LYS A 4 15.92 -11.33 20.51
CA LYS A 4 16.40 -10.15 19.78
C LYS A 4 16.45 -10.56 18.30
N VAL A 5 15.56 -10.01 17.49
CA VAL A 5 15.70 -10.09 16.04
C VAL A 5 16.94 -9.25 15.71
N ASP A 6 17.93 -9.87 15.08
CA ASP A 6 19.12 -9.13 14.65
C ASP A 6 18.73 -8.24 13.46
N VAL A 7 18.70 -6.93 13.72
CA VAL A 7 18.34 -5.91 12.74
C VAL A 7 19.61 -5.40 12.07
N ILE A 8 19.72 -5.57 10.77
CA ILE A 8 20.78 -4.98 9.96
C ILE A 8 20.30 -3.58 9.54
N ALA A 9 20.63 -2.57 10.34
CA ALA A 9 20.36 -1.17 10.00
C ALA A 9 21.24 -0.72 8.82
N ALA A 10 20.64 -0.09 7.81
CA ALA A 10 21.37 0.60 6.76
C ALA A 10 22.09 1.82 7.36
N SER A 11 23.38 1.69 7.66
CA SER A 11 24.26 2.81 7.97
C SER A 11 24.63 3.56 6.70
N SER A 12 25.24 4.76 6.82
CA SER A 12 25.69 5.59 5.68
C SER A 12 26.72 4.91 4.76
N GLU A 13 27.27 3.76 5.17
CA GLU A 13 27.97 2.78 4.34
C GLU A 13 27.06 1.54 4.26
N ARG A 14 26.11 1.53 3.31
CA ARG A 14 25.20 0.41 3.12
C ARG A 14 25.99 -0.85 2.82
N SER A 15 25.83 -1.87 3.65
CA SER A 15 26.18 -3.24 3.29
C SER A 15 25.45 -3.58 1.99
N PRO A 16 26.12 -4.19 0.99
CA PRO A 16 25.44 -4.58 -0.23
C PRO A 16 24.24 -5.48 0.12
N TYR A 17 23.14 -5.28 -0.60
CA TYR A 17 21.94 -6.08 -0.40
C TYR A 17 22.26 -7.57 -0.60
N PRO A 18 21.94 -8.43 0.37
CA PRO A 18 22.24 -9.86 0.30
C PRO A 18 21.22 -10.60 -0.60
N GLN A 19 21.31 -10.37 -1.90
CA GLN A 19 20.36 -10.87 -2.90
C GLN A 19 20.13 -12.38 -2.82
N GLU A 20 21.17 -13.15 -2.54
CA GLU A 20 21.12 -14.60 -2.40
C GLU A 20 20.31 -15.07 -1.17
N ARG A 21 20.03 -14.16 -0.24
CA ARG A 21 19.22 -14.41 0.96
C ARG A 21 17.77 -13.92 0.80
N SER A 22 17.43 -13.26 -0.31
CA SER A 22 16.05 -12.91 -0.63
C SER A 22 15.31 -14.13 -1.15
N ARG A 23 14.12 -14.39 -0.59
CA ARG A 23 13.25 -15.47 -1.04
C ARG A 23 12.65 -15.19 -2.42
N TYR A 24 12.41 -13.91 -2.71
CA TYR A 24 11.55 -13.51 -3.82
C TYR A 24 12.26 -12.76 -4.95
N PHE A 25 13.57 -12.53 -4.86
CA PHE A 25 14.29 -11.90 -5.97
C PHE A 25 14.17 -12.70 -7.26
N GLY A 26 13.59 -12.08 -8.29
CA GLY A 26 13.38 -12.72 -9.60
C GLY A 26 12.47 -13.94 -9.53
N SER A 27 11.58 -14.05 -8.54
CA SER A 27 10.61 -15.16 -8.41
C SER A 27 9.56 -15.14 -9.51
N VAL A 28 9.18 -13.96 -10.00
CA VAL A 28 8.20 -13.80 -11.09
C VAL A 28 8.91 -13.87 -12.44
N LYS A 29 8.53 -14.87 -13.25
CA LYS A 29 9.08 -15.11 -14.60
C LYS A 29 8.07 -14.85 -15.71
N LYS A 30 6.86 -14.40 -15.36
CA LYS A 30 5.80 -14.05 -16.29
C LYS A 30 6.10 -12.72 -16.99
N GLU A 31 5.54 -12.50 -18.18
CA GLU A 31 5.59 -11.21 -18.88
C GLU A 31 4.79 -10.12 -18.13
N THR A 32 3.71 -10.54 -17.47
CA THR A 32 2.85 -9.66 -16.66
C THR A 32 2.90 -10.11 -15.20
N LEU A 33 3.22 -9.18 -14.29
CA LEU A 33 3.15 -9.38 -12.86
C LEU A 33 1.78 -8.90 -12.36
N ARG A 34 1.06 -9.73 -11.61
CA ARG A 34 -0.22 -9.40 -10.99
C ARG A 34 -0.03 -8.98 -9.54
N LEU A 35 -0.27 -7.70 -9.29
CA LEU A 35 -0.29 -7.12 -7.95
C LEU A 35 -1.72 -6.91 -7.49
N VAL A 36 -2.09 -7.56 -6.40
CA VAL A 36 -3.38 -7.33 -5.72
C VAL A 36 -3.16 -6.35 -4.57
N PHE A 37 -3.79 -5.18 -4.63
CA PHE A 37 -3.94 -4.32 -3.47
C PHE A 37 -5.13 -4.76 -2.63
N SER A 38 -4.99 -4.60 -1.31
CA SER A 38 -6.06 -4.87 -0.35
C SER A 38 -6.05 -3.86 0.80
N PHE A 39 -7.20 -3.71 1.42
CA PHE A 39 -7.38 -2.94 2.66
C PHE A 39 -8.66 -3.39 3.37
N TYR A 40 -8.73 -3.12 4.65
CA TYR A 40 -9.92 -3.40 5.42
C TYR A 40 -10.90 -2.25 5.31
N SER A 41 -12.03 -2.48 4.67
CA SER A 41 -13.15 -1.53 4.52
C SER A 41 -14.44 -2.27 4.86
N PRO A 42 -14.86 -2.30 6.13
CA PRO A 42 -15.92 -3.18 6.59
C PRO A 42 -17.22 -3.05 5.80
N ASP A 43 -17.61 -1.84 5.42
CA ASP A 43 -18.84 -1.53 4.67
C ASP A 43 -18.61 -1.25 3.18
N GLY A 44 -17.36 -1.17 2.73
CA GLY A 44 -16.97 -0.97 1.33
C GLY A 44 -17.23 0.43 0.78
N ASN A 45 -17.39 1.43 1.64
CA ASN A 45 -17.66 2.81 1.24
C ASN A 45 -16.39 3.68 1.18
N GLU A 46 -15.21 3.08 1.38
CA GLU A 46 -13.95 3.80 1.47
C GLU A 46 -13.17 3.73 0.15
N ILE A 47 -12.59 4.84 -0.24
CA ILE A 47 -11.56 4.92 -1.28
C ILE A 47 -10.21 5.13 -0.60
N ALA A 48 -9.36 4.11 -0.65
CA ALA A 48 -8.01 4.17 -0.13
C ALA A 48 -7.12 4.99 -1.06
N MET A 49 -7.04 6.31 -0.85
CA MET A 49 -6.26 7.24 -1.68
C MET A 49 -4.80 6.82 -1.90
N PRO A 50 -4.08 6.22 -0.91
CA PRO A 50 -2.74 5.70 -1.16
C PRO A 50 -2.72 4.62 -2.25
N ILE A 51 -3.73 3.74 -2.30
CA ILE A 51 -3.85 2.71 -3.34
C ILE A 51 -4.12 3.35 -4.70
N ALA A 52 -5.02 4.35 -4.78
CA ALA A 52 -5.25 5.09 -6.03
C ALA A 52 -3.96 5.72 -6.58
N SER A 53 -3.14 6.31 -5.69
CA SER A 53 -1.87 6.92 -6.08
C SER A 53 -0.83 5.89 -6.51
N MET A 54 -0.67 4.78 -5.77
CA MET A 54 0.24 3.70 -6.13
C MET A 54 -0.17 3.01 -7.44
N SER A 55 -1.48 2.78 -7.65
CA SER A 55 -2.00 2.22 -8.90
C SER A 55 -1.67 3.11 -10.10
N ALA A 56 -1.92 4.43 -9.98
CA ALA A 56 -1.59 5.37 -11.04
C ALA A 56 -0.09 5.38 -11.37
N TYR A 57 0.76 5.37 -10.34
CA TYR A 57 2.21 5.31 -10.50
C TYR A 57 2.65 4.02 -11.21
N LEU A 58 2.14 2.86 -10.76
CA LEU A 58 2.48 1.56 -11.36
C LEU A 58 2.04 1.48 -12.82
N LYS A 59 0.81 1.86 -13.14
CA LYS A 59 0.28 1.85 -14.52
C LYS A 59 1.11 2.74 -15.46
N LYS A 60 1.61 3.88 -14.95
CA LYS A 60 2.45 4.80 -15.72
C LYS A 60 3.87 4.28 -15.94
N GLU A 61 4.54 3.84 -14.88
CA GLU A 61 5.96 3.52 -14.90
C GLU A 61 6.25 2.04 -15.24
N PHE A 62 5.30 1.14 -14.97
CA PHE A 62 5.45 -0.31 -15.12
C PHE A 62 4.24 -0.92 -15.86
N PRO A 63 4.07 -0.66 -17.17
CA PRO A 63 2.89 -1.09 -17.93
C PRO A 63 2.74 -2.62 -18.03
N TRP A 64 3.75 -3.38 -17.60
CA TRP A 64 3.74 -4.83 -17.47
C TRP A 64 3.20 -5.32 -16.10
N VAL A 65 2.82 -4.41 -15.20
CA VAL A 65 2.17 -4.74 -13.93
C VAL A 65 0.66 -4.59 -14.08
N GLU A 66 -0.06 -5.69 -13.91
CA GLU A 66 -1.51 -5.70 -13.77
C GLU A 66 -1.88 -5.39 -12.32
N VAL A 67 -2.55 -4.26 -12.10
CA VAL A 67 -2.98 -3.83 -10.76
C VAL A 67 -4.42 -4.24 -10.55
N LEU A 68 -4.65 -5.04 -9.52
CA LEU A 68 -5.96 -5.53 -9.08
C LEU A 68 -6.27 -4.99 -7.67
N LEU A 69 -7.55 -4.93 -7.32
CA LEU A 69 -8.01 -4.53 -6.00
C LEU A 69 -8.99 -5.56 -5.44
N GLU A 70 -8.72 -6.05 -4.24
CA GLU A 70 -9.63 -6.92 -3.49
C GLU A 70 -9.69 -6.48 -2.03
N PRO A 71 -10.64 -5.59 -1.64
CA PRO A 71 -10.80 -5.16 -0.25
C PRO A 71 -11.49 -6.23 0.60
N VAL A 72 -11.28 -6.17 1.92
CA VAL A 72 -11.99 -7.02 2.89
C VAL A 72 -13.23 -6.30 3.38
N LEU A 73 -14.42 -6.79 3.00
CA LEU A 73 -15.73 -6.15 3.19
C LEU A 73 -16.62 -6.95 4.16
N ILE A 74 -16.13 -7.25 5.34
CA ILE A 74 -16.74 -8.21 6.29
C ILE A 74 -18.21 -7.91 6.67
N LEU A 75 -18.62 -6.65 6.72
CA LEU A 75 -19.99 -6.27 7.03
C LEU A 75 -20.96 -6.42 5.85
N ARG A 76 -20.44 -6.55 4.63
CA ARG A 76 -21.27 -6.82 3.45
C ARG A 76 -21.64 -8.30 3.37
N ASP A 77 -20.68 -9.19 3.54
CA ASP A 77 -20.86 -10.62 3.51
C ASP A 77 -19.76 -11.32 4.32
N ALA A 78 -20.10 -11.69 5.56
CA ALA A 78 -19.14 -12.30 6.47
C ALA A 78 -18.66 -13.70 6.02
N GLU A 79 -19.45 -14.42 5.22
CA GLU A 79 -19.06 -15.73 4.70
C GLU A 79 -18.12 -15.59 3.50
N GLN A 80 -18.45 -14.72 2.56
CA GLN A 80 -17.61 -14.40 1.39
C GLN A 80 -16.27 -13.82 1.80
N TYR A 81 -16.25 -12.95 2.80
CA TYR A 81 -15.04 -12.29 3.31
C TYR A 81 -14.49 -12.94 4.58
N SER A 82 -14.83 -14.22 4.86
CA SER A 82 -14.08 -14.99 5.84
C SER A 82 -12.62 -15.17 5.39
N PRO A 83 -11.64 -15.30 6.30
CA PRO A 83 -10.23 -15.45 5.93
C PRO A 83 -9.99 -16.57 4.90
N GLU A 84 -10.66 -17.72 5.06
CA GLU A 84 -10.53 -18.87 4.16
C GLU A 84 -11.12 -18.59 2.76
N SER A 85 -12.30 -17.95 2.70
CA SER A 85 -12.95 -17.59 1.43
C SER A 85 -12.16 -16.51 0.71
N TYR A 86 -11.65 -15.53 1.46
CA TYR A 86 -10.81 -14.47 0.94
C TYR A 86 -9.50 -15.02 0.33
N ALA A 87 -8.81 -15.94 1.02
CA ALA A 87 -7.59 -16.56 0.50
C ALA A 87 -7.84 -17.28 -0.85
N LYS A 88 -8.99 -17.97 -1.01
CA LYS A 88 -9.39 -18.58 -2.29
C LYS A 88 -9.67 -17.54 -3.38
N THR A 89 -10.23 -16.39 -3.02
CA THR A 89 -10.40 -15.28 -3.97
C THR A 89 -9.05 -14.78 -4.47
N ILE A 90 -8.07 -14.60 -3.57
CA ILE A 90 -6.71 -14.18 -3.95
C ILE A 90 -6.02 -15.24 -4.82
N GLU A 91 -6.18 -16.54 -4.50
CA GLU A 91 -5.65 -17.65 -5.32
C GLU A 91 -6.24 -17.61 -6.75
N ALA A 92 -7.55 -17.39 -6.86
CA ALA A 92 -8.24 -17.31 -8.16
C ALA A 92 -7.80 -16.10 -9.01
N LEU A 93 -7.27 -15.04 -8.39
CA LEU A 93 -6.69 -13.89 -9.08
C LEU A 93 -5.29 -14.19 -9.66
N ASP A 94 -4.67 -15.34 -9.35
CA ASP A 94 -3.31 -15.71 -9.77
C ASP A 94 -2.28 -14.60 -9.43
N ALA A 95 -2.35 -14.08 -8.20
CA ALA A 95 -1.53 -12.98 -7.72
C ALA A 95 -0.05 -13.37 -7.60
N ASP A 96 0.85 -12.48 -7.99
CA ASP A 96 2.30 -12.60 -7.80
C ASP A 96 2.80 -11.79 -6.58
N LEU A 97 1.98 -10.86 -6.10
CA LEU A 97 2.20 -10.05 -4.91
C LEU A 97 0.85 -9.60 -4.35
N ILE A 98 0.67 -9.68 -3.04
CA ILE A 98 -0.44 -9.01 -2.37
C ILE A 98 0.10 -7.91 -1.45
N ALA A 99 -0.46 -6.69 -1.56
CA ALA A 99 -0.06 -5.54 -0.78
C ALA A 99 -1.24 -4.95 -0.01
N PHE A 100 -1.15 -4.98 1.31
CA PHE A 100 -2.19 -4.47 2.21
C PHE A 100 -1.86 -3.06 2.68
N SER A 101 -2.85 -2.15 2.60
CA SER A 101 -2.81 -0.85 3.25
C SER A 101 -3.58 -0.92 4.57
N ILE A 102 -2.88 -0.93 5.71
CA ILE A 102 -3.46 -1.23 7.01
C ILE A 102 -3.33 -0.05 7.97
N MET A 103 -4.45 0.34 8.56
CA MET A 103 -4.49 1.22 9.73
C MET A 103 -4.30 0.38 11.00
N SER A 104 -3.61 0.92 12.02
CA SER A 104 -3.28 0.15 13.24
C SER A 104 -4.49 -0.49 13.95
N PRO A 105 -5.69 0.11 14.01
CA PRO A 105 -6.86 -0.56 14.57
C PRO A 105 -7.30 -1.82 13.80
N HIS A 106 -6.91 -1.94 12.51
CA HIS A 106 -7.27 -3.06 11.66
C HIS A 106 -6.23 -4.20 11.68
N TRP A 107 -5.10 -4.02 12.37
CA TRP A 107 -4.02 -5.00 12.38
C TRP A 107 -4.48 -6.39 12.84
N TYR A 108 -4.96 -6.49 14.09
CA TYR A 108 -5.40 -7.78 14.65
C TYR A 108 -6.56 -8.43 13.88
N PRO A 109 -7.59 -7.70 13.43
CA PRO A 109 -8.61 -8.27 12.54
C PRO A 109 -8.06 -8.84 11.23
N MET A 110 -6.94 -8.33 10.72
CA MET A 110 -6.37 -8.77 9.45
C MET A 110 -5.37 -9.94 9.56
N GLU A 111 -4.81 -10.22 10.74
CA GLU A 111 -3.83 -11.30 10.90
C GLU A 111 -4.34 -12.69 10.43
N PRO A 112 -5.60 -13.11 10.69
CA PRO A 112 -6.13 -14.37 10.17
C PRO A 112 -6.12 -14.45 8.62
N TYR A 113 -6.26 -13.33 7.93
CA TYR A 113 -6.22 -13.30 6.46
C TYR A 113 -4.81 -13.60 5.93
N PHE A 114 -3.78 -13.06 6.56
CA PHE A 114 -2.39 -13.36 6.18
C PHE A 114 -2.07 -14.84 6.41
N GLU A 115 -2.55 -15.40 7.54
CA GLU A 115 -2.36 -16.80 7.87
C GLU A 115 -3.01 -17.72 6.84
N GLU A 116 -4.29 -17.49 6.47
CA GLU A 116 -4.98 -18.33 5.48
C GLU A 116 -4.39 -18.18 4.07
N ILE A 117 -3.97 -16.97 3.68
CA ILE A 117 -3.26 -16.74 2.41
C ILE A 117 -1.96 -17.58 2.40
N LYS A 118 -1.15 -17.53 3.45
CA LYS A 118 0.12 -18.25 3.51
C LYS A 118 -0.07 -19.78 3.63
N LYS A 119 -1.15 -20.26 4.24
CA LYS A 119 -1.50 -21.68 4.23
C LYS A 119 -1.79 -22.19 2.82
N LEU A 120 -2.54 -21.42 2.04
CA LEU A 120 -2.95 -21.81 0.69
C LEU A 120 -1.84 -21.54 -0.34
N MET A 121 -1.17 -20.41 -0.21
CA MET A 121 -0.14 -19.91 -1.14
C MET A 121 1.14 -19.52 -0.37
N PRO A 122 1.95 -20.50 0.10
CA PRO A 122 3.13 -20.23 0.94
C PRO A 122 4.20 -19.37 0.25
N ASP A 123 4.21 -19.36 -1.08
CA ASP A 123 5.19 -18.62 -1.90
C ASP A 123 4.66 -17.27 -2.41
N LEU A 124 3.40 -16.89 -2.10
CA LEU A 124 2.90 -15.56 -2.42
C LEU A 124 3.46 -14.53 -1.44
N PRO A 125 4.26 -13.54 -1.88
CA PRO A 125 4.76 -12.51 -1.00
C PRO A 125 3.64 -11.59 -0.50
N ILE A 126 3.66 -11.30 0.82
CA ILE A 126 2.76 -10.37 1.49
C ILE A 126 3.52 -9.11 1.88
N CYS A 127 3.09 -7.97 1.39
CA CYS A 127 3.60 -6.65 1.73
C CYS A 127 2.58 -5.87 2.57
N ILE A 128 3.00 -5.30 3.69
CA ILE A 128 2.16 -4.44 4.52
C ILE A 128 2.62 -2.99 4.42
N GLY A 129 1.70 -2.10 4.10
CA GLY A 129 1.88 -0.64 4.14
C GLY A 129 0.84 0.04 5.03
N GLY A 130 0.78 1.37 4.94
CA GLY A 130 -0.13 2.19 5.72
C GLY A 130 0.39 2.51 7.13
N TYR A 131 -0.49 3.06 7.98
CA TYR A 131 -0.08 3.55 9.30
C TYR A 131 0.46 2.45 10.21
N GLN A 132 0.01 1.21 10.06
CA GLN A 132 0.55 0.08 10.84
C GLN A 132 2.04 -0.11 10.57
N ALA A 133 2.42 -0.21 9.31
CA ALA A 133 3.82 -0.37 8.91
C ALA A 133 4.69 0.86 9.24
N MET A 134 4.10 2.06 9.29
CA MET A 134 4.83 3.29 9.59
C MET A 134 5.04 3.54 11.11
N LEU A 135 4.16 3.01 11.96
CA LEU A 135 4.15 3.29 13.40
C LEU A 135 4.60 2.11 14.24
N SER A 136 4.57 0.89 13.71
CA SER A 136 4.86 -0.36 14.41
C SER A 136 5.64 -1.32 13.52
N GLN A 137 6.77 -0.85 12.98
CA GLN A 137 7.57 -1.55 11.97
C GLN A 137 7.96 -2.96 12.44
N GLU A 138 8.56 -3.04 13.64
CA GLU A 138 9.07 -4.30 14.20
C GLU A 138 7.92 -5.29 14.39
N GLN A 139 6.84 -4.88 15.04
CA GLN A 139 5.65 -5.73 15.25
C GLN A 139 5.10 -6.24 13.92
N THR A 140 5.08 -5.40 12.90
CA THR A 140 4.52 -5.73 11.60
C THR A 140 5.38 -6.74 10.86
N ILE A 141 6.70 -6.51 10.78
CA ILE A 141 7.60 -7.41 10.03
C ILE A 141 7.90 -8.71 10.79
N GLU A 142 7.79 -8.73 12.14
CA GLU A 142 7.95 -9.94 12.94
C GLU A 142 6.79 -10.95 12.74
N ASN A 143 5.61 -10.51 12.26
CA ASN A 143 4.53 -11.45 11.94
C ASN A 143 5.03 -12.49 10.92
N PRO A 144 4.90 -13.81 11.21
CA PRO A 144 5.50 -14.88 10.40
C PRO A 144 4.99 -14.91 8.96
N ASN A 145 3.81 -14.33 8.71
CA ASN A 145 3.14 -14.34 7.42
C ASN A 145 3.43 -13.08 6.59
N VAL A 146 4.22 -12.12 7.11
CA VAL A 146 4.59 -10.87 6.42
C VAL A 146 6.01 -10.98 5.90
N ASP A 147 6.21 -10.67 4.62
CA ASP A 147 7.51 -10.74 3.95
C ASP A 147 8.15 -9.37 3.75
N TYR A 148 7.32 -8.36 3.48
CA TYR A 148 7.75 -6.99 3.26
C TYR A 148 6.92 -6.01 4.07
N ILE A 149 7.53 -4.90 4.50
CA ILE A 149 6.78 -3.73 4.95
C ILE A 149 7.22 -2.49 4.18
N CYS A 150 6.28 -1.59 3.91
CA CYS A 150 6.54 -0.30 3.31
C CYS A 150 6.54 0.78 4.39
N VAL A 151 7.67 1.48 4.55
CA VAL A 151 7.85 2.56 5.53
C VAL A 151 8.02 3.90 4.81
N GLY A 152 7.00 4.76 4.87
CA GLY A 152 6.96 6.04 4.18
C GLY A 152 5.92 6.09 3.05
N ASP A 153 6.23 6.85 1.98
CA ASP A 153 5.37 6.93 0.79
C ASP A 153 5.51 5.67 -0.06
N GLY A 154 4.37 5.10 -0.47
CA GLY A 154 4.31 3.76 -1.05
C GLY A 154 4.66 3.67 -2.54
N GLU A 155 4.55 4.75 -3.31
CA GLU A 155 4.60 4.71 -4.78
C GLU A 155 5.94 4.16 -5.30
N TYR A 156 7.05 4.73 -4.84
CA TYR A 156 8.36 4.25 -5.28
C TYR A 156 8.73 2.91 -4.64
N ALA A 157 8.30 2.71 -3.38
CA ALA A 157 8.55 1.46 -2.67
C ALA A 157 7.90 0.26 -3.38
N ILE A 158 6.61 0.35 -3.74
CA ILE A 158 5.93 -0.73 -4.46
C ILE A 158 6.50 -0.94 -5.87
N GLY A 159 6.88 0.14 -6.58
CA GLY A 159 7.56 0.06 -7.86
C GLY A 159 8.90 -0.67 -7.79
N ASN A 160 9.61 -0.52 -6.68
CA ASN A 160 10.85 -1.23 -6.43
C ASN A 160 10.63 -2.71 -6.09
N ILE A 161 9.54 -3.05 -5.35
CA ILE A 161 9.21 -4.47 -5.11
C ILE A 161 8.90 -5.18 -6.42
N VAL A 162 8.05 -4.63 -7.29
CA VAL A 162 7.71 -5.30 -8.54
C VAL A 162 8.92 -5.52 -9.43
N GLN A 163 9.87 -4.56 -9.47
CA GLN A 163 11.14 -4.75 -10.17
C GLN A 163 12.01 -5.84 -9.52
N HIS A 164 12.06 -5.87 -8.18
CA HIS A 164 12.80 -6.88 -7.43
C HIS A 164 12.24 -8.30 -7.69
N LEU A 165 10.93 -8.48 -7.60
CA LEU A 165 10.26 -9.74 -7.89
C LEU A 165 10.52 -10.22 -9.34
N SER A 166 10.66 -9.29 -10.28
CA SER A 166 10.96 -9.60 -11.68
C SER A 166 12.46 -9.75 -11.97
N GLY A 167 13.33 -9.61 -10.97
CA GLY A 167 14.78 -9.70 -11.13
C GLY A 167 15.41 -8.53 -11.89
N LEU A 168 14.70 -7.41 -12.04
CA LEU A 168 15.16 -6.21 -12.75
C LEU A 168 15.98 -5.27 -11.86
N LYS A 169 15.87 -5.38 -10.55
CA LYS A 169 16.56 -4.54 -9.59
C LYS A 169 17.04 -5.36 -8.39
N ASN A 170 18.30 -5.19 -8.05
CA ASN A 170 18.90 -5.82 -6.87
C ASN A 170 18.53 -5.04 -5.61
N GLY A 171 17.80 -5.69 -4.73
CA GLY A 171 17.49 -5.21 -3.40
C GLY A 171 16.22 -4.39 -3.26
N PRO A 172 15.66 -4.39 -2.04
CA PRO A 172 14.59 -3.48 -1.69
C PRO A 172 15.12 -2.05 -1.79
N ALA A 173 14.26 -1.17 -2.27
CA ALA A 173 14.57 0.24 -2.30
C ALA A 173 14.34 0.89 -0.94
N ASP A 174 14.76 2.15 -0.83
CA ASP A 174 14.41 3.00 0.29
C ASP A 174 12.90 2.95 0.54
N GLY A 175 12.53 2.88 1.80
CA GLY A 175 11.14 2.75 2.23
C GLY A 175 10.64 1.31 2.34
N MET A 176 11.51 0.30 2.20
CA MET A 176 11.13 -1.11 2.30
C MET A 176 11.98 -1.86 3.31
N TRP A 177 11.34 -2.71 4.12
CA TRP A 177 12.01 -3.76 4.88
C TRP A 177 11.62 -5.12 4.32
N GLU A 178 12.55 -6.04 4.30
CA GLU A 178 12.36 -7.41 3.81
C GLU A 178 12.78 -8.43 4.86
N LYS A 179 11.97 -9.46 5.05
CA LYS A 179 12.35 -10.64 5.83
C LYS A 179 13.10 -11.62 4.93
N LEU A 180 14.37 -11.85 5.25
CA LEU A 180 15.25 -12.76 4.52
C LEU A 180 14.97 -14.23 4.89
N VAL A 181 15.49 -15.18 4.09
CA VAL A 181 15.26 -16.62 4.26
C VAL A 181 15.73 -17.19 5.60
N ASP A 182 16.72 -16.56 6.24
CA ASP A 182 17.26 -16.92 7.56
C ASP A 182 16.54 -16.21 8.72
N GLY A 183 15.51 -15.41 8.41
CA GLY A 183 14.72 -14.66 9.39
C GLY A 183 15.32 -13.32 9.80
N GLU A 184 16.52 -12.94 9.30
CA GLU A 184 17.02 -11.58 9.48
C GLU A 184 16.13 -10.59 8.70
N ILE A 185 16.08 -9.35 9.18
CA ILE A 185 15.31 -8.28 8.55
C ILE A 185 16.28 -7.31 7.91
N TYR A 186 16.23 -7.19 6.58
CA TYR A 186 16.91 -6.15 5.86
C TYR A 186 16.08 -4.87 5.89
N GLN A 187 16.66 -3.79 6.39
CA GLN A 187 15.98 -2.51 6.59
C GLN A 187 16.57 -1.43 5.71
N THR A 188 15.70 -0.58 5.17
CA THR A 188 16.08 0.66 4.51
C THR A 188 15.43 1.86 5.20
N GLU A 189 15.95 3.06 4.95
CA GLU A 189 15.35 4.29 5.45
C GLU A 189 13.96 4.51 4.84
N ALA A 190 13.08 5.19 5.59
CA ALA A 190 11.76 5.57 5.09
C ALA A 190 11.90 6.45 3.85
N HIS A 191 11.21 6.06 2.78
CA HIS A 191 11.17 6.88 1.56
C HIS A 191 10.10 7.95 1.64
N GLN A 192 10.42 9.13 1.15
CA GLN A 192 9.55 10.29 1.17
C GLN A 192 9.61 11.00 -0.17
N ILE A 193 8.46 11.16 -0.81
CA ILE A 193 8.33 11.87 -2.07
C ILE A 193 8.31 13.37 -1.77
N GLY A 194 9.36 14.08 -2.10
CA GLY A 194 9.49 15.52 -1.83
C GLY A 194 8.58 16.37 -2.70
N ASP A 195 8.51 16.04 -4.00
CA ASP A 195 7.68 16.74 -4.98
C ASP A 195 6.48 15.88 -5.40
N LEU A 196 5.28 16.26 -4.93
CA LEU A 196 4.05 15.55 -5.27
C LEU A 196 3.63 15.73 -6.74
N GLN A 197 4.14 16.78 -7.43
CA GLN A 197 3.84 17.00 -8.85
C GLN A 197 4.49 15.94 -9.76
N ALA A 198 5.51 15.21 -9.27
CA ALA A 198 6.12 14.12 -10.00
C ALA A 198 5.20 12.90 -10.13
N LEU A 199 4.20 12.78 -9.25
CA LEU A 199 3.22 11.70 -9.29
C LEU A 199 2.13 11.96 -10.34
N PRO A 200 1.63 10.91 -11.00
CA PRO A 200 0.41 11.02 -11.79
C PRO A 200 -0.81 11.31 -10.90
N PHE A 201 -1.90 11.77 -11.51
CA PHE A 201 -3.18 11.86 -10.83
C PHE A 201 -3.64 10.48 -10.34
N PRO A 202 -4.34 10.41 -9.18
CA PRO A 202 -4.80 9.15 -8.63
C PRO A 202 -5.68 8.36 -9.60
N ASP A 203 -5.50 7.06 -9.62
CA ASP A 203 -6.29 6.12 -10.40
C ASP A 203 -7.52 5.68 -9.61
N TYR A 204 -8.63 6.34 -9.82
CA TYR A 204 -9.89 5.95 -9.19
C TYR A 204 -10.53 4.72 -9.85
N GLU A 205 -10.13 4.39 -11.09
CA GLU A 205 -10.70 3.25 -11.82
C GLU A 205 -10.36 1.91 -11.14
N VAL A 206 -9.26 1.84 -10.38
CA VAL A 206 -8.93 0.63 -9.62
C VAL A 206 -10.02 0.22 -8.63
N PHE A 207 -10.90 1.17 -8.22
CA PHE A 207 -12.05 0.93 -7.36
C PHE A 207 -13.34 0.63 -8.14
N SER A 208 -13.34 0.79 -9.45
CA SER A 208 -14.51 0.58 -10.32
C SER A 208 -14.64 -0.89 -10.74
N LYS A 209 -14.77 -1.84 -9.83
CA LYS A 209 -15.40 -3.11 -10.17
C LYS A 209 -16.83 -2.79 -10.61
N GLU A 210 -17.42 -3.60 -11.50
CA GLU A 210 -18.70 -3.33 -12.19
C GLU A 210 -19.84 -2.81 -11.30
N ASP A 211 -19.73 -2.98 -9.98
CA ASP A 211 -20.65 -2.47 -8.96
C ASP A 211 -20.05 -1.42 -8.01
N GLY A 212 -18.73 -1.20 -7.99
CA GLY A 212 -18.02 -0.47 -6.92
C GLY A 212 -18.28 1.04 -6.85
N PHE A 213 -18.37 1.74 -7.97
CA PHE A 213 -18.71 3.17 -7.96
C PHE A 213 -20.20 3.45 -7.68
N LYS A 214 -21.09 2.46 -7.88
CA LYS A 214 -22.52 2.66 -7.59
C LYS A 214 -22.80 2.80 -6.10
N ASP A 215 -22.01 2.15 -5.25
CA ASP A 215 -22.21 2.16 -3.81
C ASP A 215 -21.51 3.35 -3.12
N VAL A 216 -20.38 3.82 -3.64
CA VAL A 216 -19.75 5.07 -3.20
C VAL A 216 -20.65 6.29 -3.48
N ASN A 217 -21.57 6.17 -4.45
CA ASN A 217 -22.59 7.18 -4.74
C ASN A 217 -23.68 7.35 -3.66
N SER A 218 -23.70 6.54 -2.61
CA SER A 218 -24.69 6.64 -1.53
C SER A 218 -24.31 7.66 -0.44
N SER A 219 -23.28 8.50 -0.67
CA SER A 219 -22.94 9.58 0.25
C SER A 219 -24.18 10.45 0.50
N ILE A 220 -24.62 10.44 1.76
CA ILE A 220 -25.72 11.31 2.25
C ILE A 220 -25.42 12.80 2.10
N PHE A 221 -24.17 13.16 1.79
CA PHE A 221 -23.68 14.53 1.66
C PHE A 221 -23.46 14.97 0.22
N GLY A 222 -23.60 14.07 -0.76
CA GLY A 222 -23.40 14.39 -2.18
C GLY A 222 -24.68 14.80 -2.91
N PRO A 223 -24.59 15.60 -4.00
CA PRO A 223 -25.73 15.88 -4.88
C PRO A 223 -26.28 14.59 -5.48
N LYS A 224 -27.61 14.43 -5.50
CA LYS A 224 -28.24 13.24 -6.07
C LYS A 224 -27.80 12.99 -7.53
N GLY A 225 -27.36 11.76 -7.79
CA GLY A 225 -26.93 11.35 -9.14
C GLY A 225 -25.54 11.82 -9.56
N LYS A 226 -24.74 12.30 -8.58
CA LYS A 226 -23.34 12.66 -8.78
C LYS A 226 -22.43 11.75 -7.95
N LEU A 227 -21.29 11.39 -8.51
CA LEU A 227 -20.24 10.69 -7.80
C LEU A 227 -19.51 11.66 -6.86
N VAL A 228 -19.18 11.20 -5.66
CA VAL A 228 -18.34 11.95 -4.70
C VAL A 228 -17.02 11.21 -4.54
N LEU A 229 -15.92 11.85 -4.91
CA LEU A 229 -14.59 11.30 -4.79
C LEU A 229 -13.74 12.12 -3.81
N PRO A 230 -12.95 11.48 -2.93
CA PRO A 230 -11.99 12.19 -2.09
C PRO A 230 -10.85 12.74 -2.95
N VAL A 231 -10.39 13.96 -2.67
CA VAL A 231 -9.22 14.57 -3.30
C VAL A 231 -8.23 15.00 -2.23
N MET A 232 -6.98 14.59 -2.37
CA MET A 232 -5.90 15.05 -1.47
C MET A 232 -5.23 16.29 -2.03
N THR A 233 -5.21 17.37 -1.26
CA THR A 233 -4.53 18.62 -1.62
C THR A 233 -3.07 18.67 -1.19
N GLY A 234 -2.62 17.65 -0.47
CA GLY A 234 -1.26 17.53 0.03
C GLY A 234 -1.09 16.36 1.00
N ARG A 235 0.12 16.17 1.49
CA ARG A 235 0.47 15.14 2.49
C ARG A 235 1.09 15.79 3.72
N GLY A 236 0.93 15.12 4.86
CA GLY A 236 1.38 15.62 6.16
C GLY A 236 0.38 16.55 6.84
N CYS A 237 0.70 16.94 8.08
CA CYS A 237 -0.16 17.81 8.89
C CYS A 237 0.68 18.79 9.70
N PRO A 238 0.29 20.10 9.78
CA PRO A 238 1.05 21.09 10.55
C PRO A 238 0.84 20.99 12.06
N TYR A 239 -0.17 20.25 12.51
CA TYR A 239 -0.57 20.17 13.92
C TYR A 239 0.10 18.99 14.65
N ARG A 240 0.17 19.11 15.97
CA ARG A 240 0.70 18.06 16.88
C ARG A 240 -0.36 17.68 17.90
N CYS A 241 -1.49 17.17 17.42
CA CYS A 241 -2.57 16.72 18.29
C CYS A 241 -2.10 15.47 19.06
N THR A 242 -2.30 15.43 20.36
CA THR A 242 -1.79 14.36 21.26
C THR A 242 -2.37 12.98 20.96
N TYR A 243 -3.51 12.91 20.33
CA TYR A 243 -4.21 11.67 19.95
C TYR A 243 -3.97 11.26 18.49
N CYS A 244 -3.19 12.02 17.73
CA CYS A 244 -3.08 11.82 16.28
C CYS A 244 -1.80 11.10 15.89
N CYS A 245 -1.91 10.12 15.00
CA CYS A 245 -0.79 9.38 14.43
C CYS A 245 0.21 10.26 13.65
N ASN A 246 -0.17 11.43 13.19
CA ASN A 246 0.74 12.37 12.52
C ASN A 246 1.83 12.94 13.46
N THR A 247 1.61 12.92 14.79
CA THR A 247 2.63 13.42 15.73
C THR A 247 3.88 12.55 15.74
N PRO A 248 3.83 11.22 15.99
CA PRO A 248 5.01 10.37 15.90
C PRO A 248 5.58 10.28 14.48
N LEU A 249 4.74 10.34 13.44
CA LEU A 249 5.24 10.40 12.06
C LEU A 249 6.07 11.66 11.81
N LEU A 250 5.60 12.83 12.26
CA LEU A 250 6.35 14.08 12.14
C LEU A 250 7.70 14.04 12.85
N GLU A 251 7.81 13.30 13.96
CA GLU A 251 9.05 13.15 14.71
C GLU A 251 10.12 12.35 13.96
N GLY A 252 9.70 11.40 13.10
CA GLY A 252 10.57 10.65 12.21
C GLY A 252 11.06 11.43 10.98
N TRP A 253 10.55 12.65 10.72
CA TRP A 253 10.95 13.46 9.58
C TRP A 253 12.06 14.47 9.95
N ARG A 254 12.96 14.72 9.00
CA ARG A 254 14.10 15.66 9.18
C ARG A 254 13.61 17.06 9.55
N SER A 255 12.49 17.49 8.97
CA SER A 255 11.89 18.78 9.29
C SER A 255 10.38 18.79 9.07
N LYS A 256 9.69 19.70 9.79
CA LYS A 256 8.26 19.94 9.60
C LYS A 256 7.94 20.41 8.17
N LYS A 257 8.85 21.14 7.53
CA LYS A 257 8.68 21.66 6.17
C LYS A 257 8.69 20.49 5.15
N GLU A 258 9.55 19.52 5.35
CA GLU A 258 9.60 18.33 4.48
C GLU A 258 8.40 17.40 4.72
N PHE A 259 7.86 17.34 5.93
CA PHE A 259 6.65 16.57 6.24
C PHE A 259 5.41 17.15 5.55
N LEU A 260 5.32 18.49 5.43
CA LEU A 260 4.20 19.17 4.80
C LEU A 260 4.48 19.37 3.31
N ARG A 261 3.86 18.57 2.49
CA ARG A 261 3.97 18.61 1.02
C ARG A 261 2.61 18.92 0.42
N LYS A 262 2.56 19.77 -0.57
CA LYS A 262 1.33 20.23 -1.22
C LYS A 262 1.43 20.07 -2.71
N TYR A 263 0.30 19.81 -3.33
CA TYR A 263 0.16 20.00 -4.77
C TYR A 263 0.09 21.47 -5.10
N GLU A 264 0.62 21.85 -6.25
CA GLU A 264 0.44 23.22 -6.77
C GLU A 264 -1.05 23.44 -7.12
N PRO A 265 -1.58 24.66 -6.91
CA PRO A 265 -2.99 24.97 -7.18
C PRO A 265 -3.43 24.60 -8.59
N GLU A 266 -2.57 24.83 -9.57
CA GLU A 266 -2.83 24.53 -10.98
C GLU A 266 -3.02 23.02 -11.21
N SER A 267 -2.21 22.19 -10.57
CA SER A 267 -2.33 20.72 -10.62
C SER A 267 -3.65 20.26 -9.99
N LEU A 268 -4.04 20.87 -8.86
CA LEU A 268 -5.31 20.55 -8.21
C LEU A 268 -6.52 20.92 -9.07
N VAL A 269 -6.48 22.10 -9.70
CA VAL A 269 -7.54 22.54 -10.62
C VAL A 269 -7.65 21.57 -11.79
N ALA A 270 -6.52 21.19 -12.40
CA ALA A 270 -6.50 20.22 -13.50
C ALA A 270 -7.09 18.86 -13.09
N GLU A 271 -6.78 18.37 -11.87
CA GLU A 271 -7.37 17.12 -11.35
C GLU A 271 -8.89 17.27 -11.13
N LEU A 272 -9.35 18.36 -10.56
CA LEU A 272 -10.79 18.60 -10.36
C LEU A 272 -11.55 18.70 -11.69
N GLU A 273 -10.96 19.32 -12.71
CA GLU A 273 -11.52 19.37 -14.07
C GLU A 273 -11.58 17.98 -14.68
N ARG A 274 -10.52 17.17 -14.58
CA ARG A 274 -10.48 15.79 -15.02
C ARG A 274 -11.60 14.96 -14.35
N LEU A 275 -11.71 15.02 -13.02
CA LEU A 275 -12.73 14.28 -12.26
C LEU A 275 -14.15 14.70 -12.65
N ARG A 276 -14.40 15.99 -12.87
CA ARG A 276 -15.69 16.48 -13.36
C ARG A 276 -16.03 15.90 -14.74
N ASP A 277 -15.07 15.93 -15.66
CA ASP A 277 -15.31 15.63 -17.08
C ASP A 277 -15.32 14.12 -17.34
N GLU A 278 -14.46 13.33 -16.66
CA GLU A 278 -14.38 11.88 -16.87
C GLU A 278 -15.37 11.10 -15.98
N TYR A 279 -15.60 11.51 -14.72
CA TYR A 279 -16.39 10.74 -13.76
C TYR A 279 -17.72 11.39 -13.37
N ASN A 280 -18.08 12.56 -13.94
CA ASN A 280 -19.29 13.30 -13.59
C ASN A 280 -19.40 13.58 -12.07
N VAL A 281 -18.27 13.90 -11.45
CA VAL A 281 -18.20 14.23 -10.01
C VAL A 281 -18.98 15.51 -9.73
N GLY A 282 -19.71 15.52 -8.62
CA GLY A 282 -20.43 16.69 -8.10
C GLY A 282 -19.89 17.11 -6.75
N TYR A 283 -20.04 18.38 -6.44
CA TYR A 283 -19.67 18.97 -5.16
C TYR A 283 -20.88 19.08 -4.24
#